data_1efce6f3a0e5f6495bbbc5bba63579e6
#
_entry.id   1efce6f3a0e5f6495bbbc5bba63579e6
#
_cell.length_a   1.000
_cell.length_b   1.000
_cell.length_c   1.000
_cell.angle_alpha   90.00
_cell.angle_beta   90.00
_cell.angle_gamma   90.00
#
_symmetry.space_group_name_H-M   'P 1'
#
loop_
_entity.id
_entity.type
_entity.pdbx_description
1 polymer ?
#
loop_
_entity_poly.entity_id
_entity_poly.type
_entity_poly.pdbx_seq_one_letter_code
_entity_poly.pdbx_strand_id
1 'polypeptide(L)'
;MRELRELEAAHPELIDSSSPTQRVGGYVGEQFAPVRHERRMYSLDNAMDLEELDAWIERVVEAFGRMVPVVCELKIDGSSIALTYEDGRLVRAATRGDGTTGEDVTANMRTVKDVPLRLREAALDGLRDAEAPVELRGEVYMPKSSFDALNVAAEANGKQAFANPRNAAAGSLRQKDPAITANRDLSTFIYAVADERALAVEGQWELLAWLREAGFHVNPDVALCETREAVHAFCKRAIERREDLPYEIDGVVVKVNAFSQQESMGYTARAPRWAIAFKFPPEEKTTLLRDITVQVGRTG
;
A
#
# COMPACT_ATOMS: atom_id res chain seq x y z
N MET A 1 -6.17 -21.22 18.44
CA MET A 1 -7.18 -20.14 18.62
C MET A 1 -8.16 -20.43 19.78
N ARG A 2 -8.75 -21.62 19.88
CA ARG A 2 -9.66 -21.95 20.99
C ARG A 2 -8.92 -21.98 22.32
N GLU A 3 -7.82 -22.72 22.40
CA GLU A 3 -6.97 -22.80 23.60
C GLU A 3 -6.43 -21.42 24.03
N LEU A 4 -6.02 -20.58 23.07
CA LEU A 4 -5.55 -19.23 23.38
C LEU A 4 -6.66 -18.37 24.00
N ARG A 5 -7.90 -18.47 23.52
CA ARG A 5 -9.05 -17.76 24.13
C ARG A 5 -9.38 -18.30 25.52
N GLU A 6 -9.25 -19.61 25.74
CA GLU A 6 -9.46 -20.23 27.04
C GLU A 6 -8.38 -19.77 28.04
N LEU A 7 -7.10 -19.65 27.62
CA LEU A 7 -6.02 -19.12 28.42
C LEU A 7 -6.21 -17.62 28.75
N GLU A 8 -6.58 -16.82 27.76
CA GLU A 8 -6.85 -15.39 27.96
C GLU A 8 -8.07 -15.16 28.87
N ALA A 9 -9.08 -16.02 28.80
CA ALA A 9 -10.22 -15.97 29.72
C ALA A 9 -9.86 -16.35 31.14
N ALA A 10 -8.90 -17.27 31.30
CA ALA A 10 -8.39 -17.68 32.63
C ALA A 10 -7.38 -16.66 33.21
N HIS A 11 -6.69 -15.91 32.35
CA HIS A 11 -5.64 -14.96 32.70
C HIS A 11 -5.82 -13.63 31.96
N PRO A 12 -6.86 -12.82 32.32
CA PRO A 12 -7.14 -11.55 31.65
C PRO A 12 -5.98 -10.54 31.70
N GLU A 13 -5.12 -10.64 32.70
CA GLU A 13 -3.92 -9.82 32.88
C GLU A 13 -2.83 -10.09 31.83
N LEU A 14 -2.90 -11.22 31.13
CA LEU A 14 -1.98 -11.59 30.05
C LEU A 14 -2.50 -11.22 28.65
N ILE A 15 -3.71 -10.64 28.56
CA ILE A 15 -4.25 -10.20 27.27
C ILE A 15 -3.40 -9.07 26.72
N ASP A 16 -2.79 -9.35 25.55
CA ASP A 16 -1.99 -8.39 24.80
C ASP A 16 -2.79 -7.91 23.58
N SER A 17 -2.73 -6.61 23.30
CA SER A 17 -3.37 -5.99 22.13
C SER A 17 -2.85 -6.56 20.79
N SER A 18 -1.68 -7.18 20.79
CA SER A 18 -1.07 -7.87 19.64
C SER A 18 -1.47 -9.35 19.55
N SER A 19 -2.30 -9.88 20.47
CA SER A 19 -2.77 -11.25 20.40
C SER A 19 -3.62 -11.50 19.15
N PRO A 20 -3.44 -12.65 18.47
CA PRO A 20 -4.30 -13.04 17.36
C PRO A 20 -5.81 -13.09 17.71
N THR A 21 -6.16 -13.24 18.98
CA THR A 21 -7.57 -13.22 19.44
C THR A 21 -8.18 -11.84 19.40
N GLN A 22 -7.34 -10.77 19.46
CA GLN A 22 -7.75 -9.38 19.43
C GLN A 22 -7.95 -8.84 18.00
N ARG A 23 -7.66 -9.65 16.96
CA ARG A 23 -7.84 -9.24 15.55
C ARG A 23 -9.29 -8.90 15.20
N VAL A 24 -10.28 -9.50 15.85
CA VAL A 24 -11.72 -9.38 15.51
C VAL A 24 -12.54 -8.77 16.65
N GLY A 25 -11.92 -8.04 17.57
CA GLY A 25 -12.58 -7.44 18.75
C GLY A 25 -12.89 -5.95 18.63
N GLY A 26 -12.94 -5.39 17.42
CA GLY A 26 -13.15 -3.96 17.21
C GLY A 26 -14.58 -3.51 17.52
N TYR A 27 -14.72 -2.30 18.09
CA TYR A 27 -15.99 -1.63 18.31
C TYR A 27 -16.60 -1.18 16.98
N VAL A 28 -17.92 -1.36 16.82
CA VAL A 28 -18.64 -0.82 15.66
C VAL A 28 -18.82 0.69 15.85
N GLY A 29 -18.05 1.48 15.12
CA GLY A 29 -18.08 2.93 15.17
C GLY A 29 -19.10 3.54 14.21
N GLU A 30 -19.64 4.71 14.52
CA GLU A 30 -20.53 5.43 13.60
C GLU A 30 -19.74 6.15 12.49
N GLN A 31 -18.53 6.62 12.77
CA GLN A 31 -17.65 7.33 11.85
C GLN A 31 -16.19 6.96 12.11
N PHE A 32 -15.35 7.07 11.07
CA PHE A 32 -13.90 6.95 11.22
C PHE A 32 -13.32 8.26 11.73
N ALA A 33 -12.50 8.19 12.79
CA ALA A 33 -11.82 9.37 13.30
C ALA A 33 -10.80 9.89 12.28
N PRO A 34 -10.65 11.21 12.11
CA PRO A 34 -9.61 11.76 11.27
C PRO A 34 -8.23 11.54 11.92
N VAL A 35 -7.25 11.15 11.11
CA VAL A 35 -5.85 10.99 11.50
C VAL A 35 -5.01 11.93 10.66
N ARG A 36 -4.29 12.85 11.30
CA ARG A 36 -3.31 13.68 10.64
C ARG A 36 -2.01 12.90 10.47
N HIS A 37 -1.50 12.81 9.24
CA HIS A 37 -0.19 12.23 8.96
C HIS A 37 0.91 13.16 9.46
N GLU A 38 1.90 12.61 10.17
CA GLU A 38 3.08 13.37 10.61
C GLU A 38 3.91 13.83 9.40
N ARG A 39 4.06 12.94 8.43
CA ARG A 39 4.66 13.24 7.13
C ARG A 39 3.64 13.04 6.04
N ARG A 40 3.51 14.02 5.17
CA ARG A 40 2.56 13.98 4.07
C ARG A 40 2.73 12.73 3.21
N MET A 41 1.62 12.10 2.84
CA MET A 41 1.57 11.00 1.87
C MET A 41 1.44 11.59 0.47
N TYR A 42 2.58 11.77 -0.19
CA TYR A 42 2.64 12.36 -1.51
C TYR A 42 2.04 11.45 -2.59
N SER A 43 1.51 12.06 -3.64
CA SER A 43 1.28 11.38 -4.92
C SER A 43 2.61 11.23 -5.68
N LEU A 44 2.61 10.47 -6.76
CA LEU A 44 3.74 10.39 -7.68
C LEU A 44 3.40 11.16 -8.96
N ASP A 45 4.41 11.79 -9.57
CA ASP A 45 4.29 12.25 -10.93
C ASP A 45 4.23 11.05 -11.87
N ASN A 46 3.56 11.21 -13.01
CA ASN A 46 3.35 10.13 -13.97
C ASN A 46 4.25 10.32 -15.20
N ALA A 47 4.71 9.20 -15.75
CA ALA A 47 5.19 9.06 -17.11
C ALA A 47 4.21 8.17 -17.87
N MET A 48 3.66 8.66 -18.97
CA MET A 48 2.63 7.96 -19.74
C MET A 48 3.23 7.11 -20.87
N ASP A 49 4.49 7.32 -21.17
CA ASP A 49 5.28 6.58 -22.14
C ASP A 49 6.76 6.49 -21.78
N LEU A 50 7.55 5.78 -22.56
CA LEU A 50 8.99 5.63 -22.33
C LEU A 50 9.76 6.92 -22.53
N GLU A 51 9.28 7.85 -23.36
CA GLU A 51 9.94 9.16 -23.60
C GLU A 51 9.84 10.02 -22.34
N GLU A 52 8.68 10.09 -21.70
CA GLU A 52 8.50 10.79 -20.42
C GLU A 52 9.28 10.12 -19.27
N LEU A 53 9.37 8.79 -19.28
CA LEU A 53 10.19 8.05 -18.32
C LEU A 53 11.68 8.37 -18.52
N ASP A 54 12.14 8.40 -19.77
CA ASP A 54 13.52 8.77 -20.12
C ASP A 54 13.84 10.22 -19.74
N ALA A 55 12.90 11.14 -19.93
CA ALA A 55 13.06 12.52 -19.48
C ALA A 55 13.21 12.62 -17.95
N TRP A 56 12.56 11.73 -17.17
CA TRP A 56 12.80 11.66 -15.73
C TRP A 56 14.17 11.06 -15.42
N ILE A 57 14.59 9.99 -16.11
CA ILE A 57 15.93 9.40 -15.95
C ILE A 57 17.01 10.44 -16.25
N GLU A 58 16.84 11.27 -17.28
CA GLU A 58 17.77 12.34 -17.61
C GLU A 58 17.89 13.38 -16.50
N ARG A 59 16.78 13.75 -15.85
CA ARG A 59 16.83 14.63 -14.65
C ARG A 59 17.63 14.00 -13.50
N VAL A 60 17.53 12.67 -13.31
CA VAL A 60 18.34 11.95 -12.32
C VAL A 60 19.81 11.99 -12.70
N VAL A 61 20.14 11.74 -13.97
CA VAL A 61 21.52 11.81 -14.48
C VAL A 61 22.07 13.22 -14.35
N GLU A 62 21.30 14.24 -14.66
CA GLU A 62 21.70 15.65 -14.52
C GLU A 62 22.01 15.99 -13.06
N ALA A 63 21.18 15.54 -12.12
CA ALA A 63 21.34 15.79 -10.70
C ALA A 63 22.64 15.19 -10.11
N PHE A 64 23.10 14.04 -10.62
CA PHE A 64 24.24 13.30 -10.07
C PHE A 64 25.43 13.16 -11.02
N GLY A 65 25.36 13.70 -12.24
CA GLY A 65 26.39 13.59 -13.27
C GLY A 65 26.53 12.20 -13.88
N ARG A 66 25.68 11.24 -13.49
CA ARG A 66 25.66 9.85 -13.97
C ARG A 66 24.33 9.19 -13.64
N MET A 67 24.01 8.07 -14.28
CA MET A 67 22.97 7.17 -13.83
C MET A 67 23.33 6.63 -12.44
N VAL A 68 22.37 6.68 -11.52
CA VAL A 68 22.46 6.07 -10.19
C VAL A 68 21.51 4.88 -10.10
N PRO A 69 21.75 3.91 -9.21
CA PRO A 69 20.84 2.78 -9.03
C PRO A 69 19.43 3.25 -8.69
N VAL A 70 18.44 2.66 -9.35
CA VAL A 70 17.01 2.87 -9.07
C VAL A 70 16.33 1.54 -8.76
N VAL A 71 15.31 1.57 -7.92
CA VAL A 71 14.46 0.40 -7.64
C VAL A 71 13.18 0.52 -8.45
N CYS A 72 12.88 -0.50 -9.23
CA CYS A 72 11.63 -0.66 -9.95
C CYS A 72 10.71 -1.59 -9.17
N GLU A 73 9.49 -1.15 -8.92
CA GLU A 73 8.46 -1.86 -8.17
C GLU A 73 7.15 -1.86 -8.95
N LEU A 74 6.35 -2.93 -8.87
CA LEU A 74 5.01 -2.92 -9.46
C LEU A 74 4.13 -1.91 -8.72
N LYS A 75 3.40 -1.10 -9.47
CA LYS A 75 2.41 -0.17 -8.94
C LYS A 75 1.09 -0.87 -8.73
N ILE A 76 0.86 -1.29 -7.49
CA ILE A 76 -0.35 -1.99 -7.10
C ILE A 76 -1.55 -1.04 -7.17
N ASP A 77 -2.64 -1.49 -7.77
CA ASP A 77 -3.89 -0.73 -7.84
C ASP A 77 -4.81 -1.09 -6.66
N GLY A 78 -4.65 -0.37 -5.58
CA GLY A 78 -5.35 -0.60 -4.31
C GLY A 78 -5.68 0.70 -3.57
N SER A 79 -5.68 0.62 -2.25
CA SER A 79 -5.91 1.74 -1.33
C SER A 79 -4.69 1.95 -0.46
N SER A 80 -4.06 3.13 -0.57
CA SER A 80 -2.85 3.43 0.21
C SER A 80 -3.13 3.47 1.70
N ILE A 81 -2.21 2.92 2.48
CA ILE A 81 -2.29 2.77 3.93
C ILE A 81 -1.00 3.23 4.60
N ALA A 82 -1.13 3.84 5.77
CA ALA A 82 -0.06 4.11 6.72
C ALA A 82 -0.29 3.25 7.97
N LEU A 83 0.75 2.53 8.40
CA LEU A 83 0.75 1.65 9.58
C LEU A 83 1.79 2.19 10.57
N THR A 84 1.36 2.60 11.76
CA THR A 84 2.26 3.09 12.81
C THR A 84 2.48 1.99 13.84
N TYR A 85 3.76 1.73 14.12
CA TYR A 85 4.20 0.80 15.14
C TYR A 85 4.93 1.56 16.24
N GLU A 86 4.63 1.23 17.50
CA GLU A 86 5.33 1.69 18.72
C GLU A 86 5.74 0.45 19.51
N ASP A 87 6.95 0.41 20.02
CA ASP A 87 7.50 -0.78 20.68
C ASP A 87 7.33 -2.08 19.86
N GLY A 88 7.43 -1.94 18.53
CA GLY A 88 7.20 -3.04 17.60
C GLY A 88 5.74 -3.49 17.47
N ARG A 89 4.75 -2.80 18.05
CA ARG A 89 3.32 -3.15 18.02
C ARG A 89 2.54 -2.21 17.13
N LEU A 90 1.58 -2.76 16.35
CA LEU A 90 0.67 -1.94 15.56
C LEU A 90 -0.27 -1.14 16.47
N VAL A 91 -0.05 0.17 16.55
CA VAL A 91 -0.87 1.09 17.35
C VAL A 91 -1.89 1.83 16.51
N ARG A 92 -1.58 2.12 15.22
CA ARG A 92 -2.47 2.89 14.35
C ARG A 92 -2.35 2.45 12.89
N ALA A 93 -3.49 2.48 12.19
CA ALA A 93 -3.54 2.39 10.74
C ALA A 93 -4.46 3.48 10.19
N ALA A 94 -4.00 4.20 9.16
CA ALA A 94 -4.74 5.30 8.57
C ALA A 94 -4.75 5.23 7.05
N THR A 95 -5.88 5.54 6.41
CA THR A 95 -5.94 5.73 4.97
C THR A 95 -5.17 6.98 4.56
N ARG A 96 -4.76 7.07 3.29
CA ARG A 96 -4.07 8.26 2.79
C ARG A 96 -4.89 9.54 2.91
N GLY A 97 -6.21 9.45 2.65
CA GLY A 97 -7.08 10.62 2.55
C GLY A 97 -6.59 11.60 1.48
N ASP A 98 -6.50 12.88 1.83
CA ASP A 98 -5.94 13.94 0.96
C ASP A 98 -4.39 14.03 0.98
N GLY A 99 -3.76 13.08 1.69
CA GLY A 99 -2.31 13.03 1.91
C GLY A 99 -1.85 13.78 3.17
N THR A 100 -2.67 14.60 3.78
CA THR A 100 -2.43 15.29 5.06
C THR A 100 -3.27 14.69 6.18
N THR A 101 -4.52 14.36 5.88
CA THR A 101 -5.45 13.77 6.83
C THR A 101 -6.12 12.56 6.19
N GLY A 102 -6.06 11.44 6.87
CA GLY A 102 -6.74 10.19 6.52
C GLY A 102 -7.80 9.82 7.54
N GLU A 103 -8.32 8.60 7.43
CA GLU A 103 -9.30 8.01 8.36
C GLU A 103 -8.63 6.90 9.16
N ASP A 104 -8.91 6.83 10.46
CA ASP A 104 -8.46 5.74 11.33
C ASP A 104 -9.19 4.44 10.97
N VAL A 105 -8.43 3.49 10.45
CA VAL A 105 -8.92 2.15 10.08
C VAL A 105 -8.19 1.06 10.87
N THR A 106 -7.66 1.39 12.03
CA THR A 106 -6.84 0.48 12.85
C THR A 106 -7.55 -0.82 13.16
N ALA A 107 -8.82 -0.75 13.61
CA ALA A 107 -9.60 -1.94 13.93
C ALA A 107 -9.81 -2.85 12.70
N ASN A 108 -10.01 -2.24 11.51
CA ASN A 108 -10.15 -2.96 10.24
C ASN A 108 -8.81 -3.58 9.82
N MET A 109 -7.72 -2.82 9.87
CA MET A 109 -6.39 -3.31 9.47
C MET A 109 -5.87 -4.44 10.36
N ARG A 110 -6.24 -4.45 11.65
CA ARG A 110 -5.94 -5.58 12.53
C ARG A 110 -6.56 -6.91 12.08
N THR A 111 -7.62 -6.87 11.28
CA THR A 111 -8.27 -8.09 10.74
C THR A 111 -7.56 -8.62 9.48
N VAL A 112 -6.77 -7.79 8.80
CA VAL A 112 -6.02 -8.19 7.60
C VAL A 112 -4.89 -9.13 8.01
N LYS A 113 -4.88 -10.34 7.45
CA LYS A 113 -4.09 -11.46 7.98
C LYS A 113 -2.58 -11.28 7.80
N ASP A 114 -2.16 -10.61 6.75
CA ASP A 114 -0.75 -10.39 6.39
C ASP A 114 -0.15 -9.13 7.03
N VAL A 115 -0.93 -8.39 7.81
CA VAL A 115 -0.42 -7.28 8.62
C VAL A 115 0.05 -7.81 9.98
N PRO A 116 1.35 -7.72 10.30
CA PRO A 116 1.85 -8.11 11.60
C PRO A 116 1.26 -7.20 12.69
N LEU A 117 0.65 -7.77 13.73
CA LEU A 117 0.26 -7.00 14.91
C LEU A 117 1.48 -6.62 15.76
N ARG A 118 2.58 -7.35 15.58
CA ARG A 118 3.89 -7.09 16.16
C ARG A 118 4.96 -7.37 15.11
N LEU A 119 5.94 -6.47 15.01
CA LEU A 119 7.13 -6.69 14.18
C LEU A 119 7.89 -7.92 14.70
N ARG A 120 8.50 -8.67 13.80
CA ARG A 120 9.35 -9.79 14.18
C ARG A 120 10.58 -9.27 14.92
N GLU A 121 11.01 -10.00 15.93
CA GLU A 121 12.12 -9.62 16.82
C GLU A 121 13.41 -9.31 16.05
N ALA A 122 13.72 -10.11 15.02
CA ALA A 122 14.88 -9.90 14.18
C ALA A 122 14.92 -8.54 13.44
N ALA A 123 13.77 -7.88 13.25
CA ALA A 123 13.71 -6.58 12.60
C ALA A 123 13.86 -5.40 13.57
N LEU A 124 13.70 -5.64 14.88
CA LEU A 124 13.80 -4.56 15.89
C LEU A 124 15.22 -3.98 15.96
N ASP A 125 16.26 -4.79 15.73
CA ASP A 125 17.66 -4.35 15.65
C ASP A 125 17.91 -3.36 14.49
N GLY A 126 17.03 -3.35 13.49
CA GLY A 126 17.08 -2.41 12.35
C GLY A 126 16.43 -1.06 12.66
N LEU A 127 15.75 -0.90 13.79
CA LEU A 127 15.24 0.40 14.25
C LEU A 127 16.36 1.19 14.93
N ARG A 128 16.55 2.46 14.57
CA ARG A 128 17.54 3.33 15.24
C ARG A 128 17.12 3.71 16.64
N ASP A 129 15.82 3.79 16.88
CA ASP A 129 15.21 4.01 18.17
C ASP A 129 13.97 3.11 18.27
N ALA A 130 14.06 2.06 19.08
CA ALA A 130 12.98 1.10 19.23
C ALA A 130 11.76 1.66 19.98
N GLU A 131 11.96 2.73 20.78
CA GLU A 131 10.88 3.40 21.53
C GLU A 131 10.15 4.45 20.66
N ALA A 132 10.79 4.96 19.60
CA ALA A 132 10.19 5.92 18.70
C ALA A 132 9.17 5.24 17.76
N PRO A 133 8.03 5.90 17.44
CA PRO A 133 7.08 5.36 16.49
C PRO A 133 7.69 5.28 15.08
N VAL A 134 7.45 4.17 14.41
CA VAL A 134 7.78 3.99 12.98
C VAL A 134 6.51 3.88 12.16
N GLU A 135 6.36 4.75 11.15
CA GLU A 135 5.24 4.70 10.22
C GLU A 135 5.69 4.05 8.90
N LEU A 136 5.07 2.93 8.57
CA LEU A 136 5.30 2.19 7.34
C LEU A 136 4.14 2.43 6.36
N ARG A 137 4.41 2.43 5.07
CA ARG A 137 3.42 2.74 4.03
C ARG A 137 3.34 1.64 3.00
N GLY A 138 2.14 1.40 2.54
CA GLY A 138 1.86 0.35 1.58
C GLY A 138 0.54 0.55 0.85
N GLU A 139 0.12 -0.52 0.19
CA GLU A 139 -1.15 -0.60 -0.50
C GLU A 139 -1.95 -1.78 0.02
N VAL A 140 -3.21 -1.55 0.36
CA VAL A 140 -4.20 -2.61 0.61
C VAL A 140 -4.88 -2.92 -0.70
N TYR A 141 -4.92 -4.18 -1.08
CA TYR A 141 -5.53 -4.61 -2.32
C TYR A 141 -6.47 -5.82 -2.10
N MET A 142 -7.31 -6.09 -3.06
CA MET A 142 -8.13 -7.30 -3.12
C MET A 142 -7.61 -8.18 -4.24
N PRO A 143 -7.25 -9.45 -3.98
CA PRO A 143 -6.92 -10.40 -5.04
C PRO A 143 -8.04 -10.52 -6.07
N LYS A 144 -7.70 -10.73 -7.36
CA LYS A 144 -8.67 -10.86 -8.45
C LYS A 144 -9.73 -11.93 -8.16
N SER A 145 -9.31 -13.10 -7.68
CA SER A 145 -10.23 -14.21 -7.33
C SER A 145 -11.19 -13.85 -6.18
N SER A 146 -10.74 -13.07 -5.21
CA SER A 146 -11.56 -12.60 -4.08
C SER A 146 -12.54 -11.53 -4.51
N PHE A 147 -12.13 -10.66 -5.45
CA PHE A 147 -13.00 -9.67 -6.08
C PHE A 147 -14.14 -10.32 -6.86
N ASP A 148 -13.81 -11.32 -7.69
CA ASP A 148 -14.81 -12.06 -8.49
C ASP A 148 -15.83 -12.75 -7.56
N ALA A 149 -15.34 -13.46 -6.53
CA ALA A 149 -16.21 -14.13 -5.55
C ALA A 149 -17.10 -13.12 -4.79
N LEU A 150 -16.57 -11.95 -4.44
CA LEU A 150 -17.32 -10.88 -3.77
C LEU A 150 -18.45 -10.35 -4.67
N ASN A 151 -18.19 -10.13 -5.95
CA ASN A 151 -19.18 -9.62 -6.89
C ASN A 151 -20.27 -10.65 -7.19
N VAL A 152 -19.91 -11.93 -7.37
CA VAL A 152 -20.89 -13.02 -7.50
C VAL A 152 -21.82 -13.09 -6.27
N ALA A 153 -21.26 -12.95 -5.07
CA ALA A 153 -22.05 -12.93 -3.83
C ALA A 153 -22.92 -11.67 -3.72
N ALA A 154 -22.45 -10.51 -4.19
CA ALA A 154 -23.21 -9.28 -4.20
C ALA A 154 -24.43 -9.38 -5.14
N GLU A 155 -24.25 -9.86 -6.36
CA GLU A 155 -25.31 -10.06 -7.35
C GLU A 155 -26.36 -11.07 -6.86
N ALA A 156 -25.93 -12.21 -6.28
CA ALA A 156 -26.84 -13.20 -5.70
C ALA A 156 -27.71 -12.63 -4.58
N ASN A 157 -27.26 -11.58 -3.89
CA ASN A 157 -27.99 -10.90 -2.83
C ASN A 157 -28.67 -9.60 -3.30
N GLY A 158 -28.75 -9.33 -4.62
CA GLY A 158 -29.37 -8.14 -5.19
C GLY A 158 -28.65 -6.84 -4.84
N LYS A 159 -27.35 -6.91 -4.50
CA LYS A 159 -26.50 -5.75 -4.22
C LYS A 159 -25.72 -5.36 -5.46
N GLN A 160 -25.36 -4.08 -5.54
CA GLN A 160 -24.52 -3.59 -6.61
C GLN A 160 -23.10 -4.18 -6.50
N ALA A 161 -22.59 -4.71 -7.61
CA ALA A 161 -21.22 -5.16 -7.74
C ALA A 161 -20.23 -3.98 -7.69
N PHE A 162 -19.02 -4.23 -7.20
CA PHE A 162 -17.92 -3.27 -7.28
C PHE A 162 -17.38 -3.17 -8.70
N ALA A 163 -17.04 -1.96 -9.12
CA ALA A 163 -16.58 -1.69 -10.48
C ALA A 163 -15.17 -2.27 -10.76
N ASN A 164 -14.30 -2.33 -9.75
CA ASN A 164 -12.94 -2.84 -9.86
C ASN A 164 -12.39 -3.28 -8.49
N PRO A 165 -11.28 -4.06 -8.45
CA PRO A 165 -10.65 -4.53 -7.21
C PRO A 165 -10.22 -3.40 -6.28
N ARG A 166 -9.75 -2.25 -6.79
CA ARG A 166 -9.39 -1.08 -5.99
C ARG A 166 -10.57 -0.54 -5.20
N ASN A 167 -11.71 -0.34 -5.85
CA ASN A 167 -12.93 0.14 -5.18
C ASN A 167 -13.44 -0.89 -4.17
N ALA A 168 -13.34 -2.19 -4.49
CA ALA A 168 -13.68 -3.26 -3.58
C ALA A 168 -12.77 -3.29 -2.35
N ALA A 169 -11.45 -3.11 -2.52
CA ALA A 169 -10.49 -3.02 -1.42
C ALA A 169 -10.79 -1.80 -0.53
N ALA A 170 -10.91 -0.60 -1.11
CA ALA A 170 -11.20 0.63 -0.37
C ALA A 170 -12.54 0.54 0.38
N GLY A 171 -13.60 0.04 -0.26
CA GLY A 171 -14.92 -0.15 0.35
C GLY A 171 -14.91 -1.22 1.44
N SER A 172 -14.13 -2.28 1.29
CA SER A 172 -13.98 -3.35 2.29
C SER A 172 -13.16 -2.91 3.50
N LEU A 173 -12.14 -2.08 3.28
CA LEU A 173 -11.32 -1.51 4.35
C LEU A 173 -12.13 -0.53 5.21
N ARG A 174 -13.06 0.23 4.62
CA ARG A 174 -13.85 1.27 5.28
C ARG A 174 -15.22 0.75 5.73
N GLN A 175 -15.28 -0.47 6.27
CA GLN A 175 -16.48 -1.01 6.90
C GLN A 175 -16.57 -0.56 8.36
N LYS A 176 -17.73 -0.11 8.78
CA LYS A 176 -18.00 0.32 10.18
C LYS A 176 -17.82 -0.82 11.17
N ASP A 177 -18.12 -2.04 10.75
CA ASP A 177 -17.90 -3.26 11.51
C ASP A 177 -16.64 -3.98 10.97
N PRO A 178 -15.56 -4.06 11.77
CA PRO A 178 -14.33 -4.77 11.38
C PRO A 178 -14.54 -6.25 11.07
N ALA A 179 -15.58 -6.88 11.60
CA ALA A 179 -15.89 -8.27 11.29
C ALA A 179 -16.28 -8.45 9.81
N ILE A 180 -16.85 -7.42 9.17
CA ILE A 180 -17.11 -7.45 7.73
C ILE A 180 -15.78 -7.40 6.97
N THR A 181 -14.85 -6.52 7.35
CA THR A 181 -13.50 -6.45 6.76
C THR A 181 -12.76 -7.77 6.89
N ALA A 182 -12.86 -8.44 8.05
CA ALA A 182 -12.23 -9.74 8.31
C ALA A 182 -12.63 -10.84 7.29
N ASN A 183 -13.81 -10.71 6.69
CA ASN A 183 -14.35 -11.67 5.70
C ASN A 183 -14.13 -11.21 4.24
N ARG A 184 -13.35 -10.16 4.00
CA ARG A 184 -13.17 -9.58 2.66
C ARG A 184 -11.91 -10.04 1.94
N ASP A 185 -11.08 -10.85 2.57
CA ASP A 185 -9.83 -11.40 2.01
C ASP A 185 -8.93 -10.30 1.41
N LEU A 186 -8.73 -9.23 2.19
CA LEU A 186 -7.79 -8.16 1.84
C LEU A 186 -6.35 -8.62 2.08
N SER A 187 -5.44 -8.12 1.26
CA SER A 187 -4.00 -8.32 1.39
C SER A 187 -3.25 -6.99 1.24
N THR A 188 -1.97 -6.99 1.60
CA THR A 188 -1.14 -5.78 1.59
C THR A 188 0.20 -6.01 0.91
N PHE A 189 0.74 -4.96 0.30
CA PHE A 189 2.17 -4.84 0.01
C PHE A 189 2.71 -3.58 0.67
N ILE A 190 3.71 -3.73 1.53
CA ILE A 190 4.37 -2.60 2.18
C ILE A 190 5.65 -2.29 1.42
N TYR A 191 5.88 -1.00 1.14
CA TYR A 191 6.91 -0.56 0.20
C TYR A 191 7.66 0.71 0.62
N ALA A 192 7.30 1.35 1.73
CA ALA A 192 7.98 2.57 2.18
C ALA A 192 7.92 2.73 3.69
N VAL A 193 8.82 3.54 4.20
CA VAL A 193 8.80 4.14 5.55
C VAL A 193 8.55 5.64 5.41
N ALA A 194 7.86 6.24 6.35
CA ALA A 194 7.56 7.67 6.32
C ALA A 194 8.78 8.54 6.62
N ASP A 195 9.65 8.06 7.50
CA ASP A 195 10.94 8.68 7.86
C ASP A 195 12.06 7.64 7.73
N GLU A 196 12.89 7.78 6.73
CA GLU A 196 14.00 6.86 6.45
C GLU A 196 15.02 6.83 7.61
N ARG A 197 15.09 7.93 8.38
CA ARG A 197 15.99 8.05 9.53
C ARG A 197 15.59 7.18 10.71
N ALA A 198 14.38 6.64 10.73
CA ALA A 198 13.92 5.70 11.74
C ALA A 198 14.62 4.33 11.64
N LEU A 199 15.21 4.02 10.48
CA LEU A 199 15.79 2.72 10.18
C LEU A 199 17.31 2.81 9.94
N ALA A 200 18.00 1.71 10.24
CA ALA A 200 19.43 1.54 9.99
C ALA A 200 19.69 0.98 8.56
N VAL A 201 18.97 1.52 7.56
CA VAL A 201 19.12 1.16 6.14
C VAL A 201 19.43 2.43 5.32
N GLU A 202 20.15 2.29 4.22
CA GLU A 202 20.64 3.42 3.45
C GLU A 202 19.89 3.62 2.12
N GLY A 203 19.02 2.69 1.76
CA GLY A 203 18.30 2.78 0.49
C GLY A 203 17.03 1.94 0.42
N GLN A 204 16.28 2.19 -0.65
CA GLN A 204 15.00 1.54 -0.94
C GLN A 204 15.13 0.00 -1.02
N TRP A 205 16.19 -0.50 -1.64
CA TRP A 205 16.42 -1.94 -1.79
C TRP A 205 16.60 -2.64 -0.43
N GLU A 206 17.38 -2.03 0.46
CA GLU A 206 17.59 -2.52 1.82
C GLU A 206 16.32 -2.39 2.66
N LEU A 207 15.56 -1.31 2.48
CA LEU A 207 14.25 -1.14 3.13
C LEU A 207 13.30 -2.29 2.77
N LEU A 208 13.23 -2.68 1.49
CA LEU A 208 12.37 -3.79 1.08
C LEU A 208 12.82 -5.12 1.70
N ALA A 209 14.12 -5.33 1.90
CA ALA A 209 14.65 -6.50 2.61
C ALA A 209 14.25 -6.47 4.09
N TRP A 210 14.47 -5.34 4.76
CA TRP A 210 14.07 -5.14 6.15
C TRP A 210 12.56 -5.35 6.37
N LEU A 211 11.71 -4.84 5.49
CA LEU A 211 10.26 -5.04 5.56
C LEU A 211 9.88 -6.53 5.53
N ARG A 212 10.56 -7.36 4.72
CA ARG A 212 10.34 -8.82 4.70
C ARG A 212 10.76 -9.47 6.03
N GLU A 213 11.89 -9.05 6.59
CA GLU A 213 12.35 -9.51 7.90
C GLU A 213 11.40 -9.11 9.01
N ALA A 214 10.83 -7.91 8.94
CA ALA A 214 9.83 -7.41 9.87
C ALA A 214 8.48 -8.17 9.81
N GLY A 215 8.28 -8.98 8.76
CA GLY A 215 7.11 -9.85 8.62
C GLY A 215 6.06 -9.34 7.64
N PHE A 216 6.35 -8.28 6.89
CA PHE A 216 5.42 -7.76 5.88
C PHE A 216 5.51 -8.50 4.56
N HIS A 217 4.41 -8.51 3.84
CA HIS A 217 4.44 -8.83 2.42
C HIS A 217 5.04 -7.65 1.65
N VAL A 218 6.12 -7.93 0.96
CA VAL A 218 6.72 -7.04 -0.03
C VAL A 218 6.55 -7.70 -1.38
N ASN A 219 6.15 -6.94 -2.39
CA ASN A 219 5.96 -7.48 -3.72
C ASN A 219 7.24 -8.22 -4.19
N PRO A 220 7.14 -9.46 -4.68
CA PRO A 220 8.31 -10.21 -5.14
C PRO A 220 8.89 -9.66 -6.45
N ASP A 221 8.05 -9.02 -7.28
CA ASP A 221 8.45 -8.44 -8.57
C ASP A 221 9.05 -7.04 -8.35
N VAL A 222 10.29 -7.01 -7.86
CA VAL A 222 11.10 -5.81 -7.67
C VAL A 222 12.48 -6.01 -8.30
N ALA A 223 13.10 -4.93 -8.77
CA ALA A 223 14.45 -4.99 -9.33
C ALA A 223 15.27 -3.74 -8.97
N LEU A 224 16.54 -3.94 -8.62
CA LEU A 224 17.55 -2.89 -8.59
C LEU A 224 18.12 -2.75 -10.01
N CYS A 225 17.92 -1.59 -10.62
CA CYS A 225 18.33 -1.29 -11.99
C CYS A 225 19.43 -0.23 -11.99
N GLU A 226 20.53 -0.51 -12.66
CA GLU A 226 21.69 0.38 -12.75
C GLU A 226 21.77 1.11 -14.10
N THR A 227 20.94 0.69 -15.07
CA THR A 227 20.93 1.25 -16.42
C THR A 227 19.49 1.56 -16.87
N ARG A 228 19.37 2.47 -17.85
CA ARG A 228 18.09 2.81 -18.50
C ARG A 228 17.44 1.58 -19.14
N GLU A 229 18.23 0.76 -19.80
CA GLU A 229 17.76 -0.45 -20.50
C GLU A 229 17.18 -1.46 -19.51
N ALA A 230 17.76 -1.58 -18.32
CA ALA A 230 17.22 -2.44 -17.26
C ALA A 230 15.86 -1.94 -16.75
N VAL A 231 15.68 -0.63 -16.61
CA VAL A 231 14.39 -0.01 -16.26
C VAL A 231 13.35 -0.29 -17.34
N HIS A 232 13.67 -0.05 -18.62
CA HIS A 232 12.78 -0.35 -19.75
C HIS A 232 12.40 -1.82 -19.80
N ALA A 233 13.38 -2.72 -19.62
CA ALA A 233 13.12 -4.15 -19.62
C ALA A 233 12.18 -4.56 -18.47
N PHE A 234 12.29 -3.95 -17.30
CA PHE A 234 11.36 -4.18 -16.19
C PHE A 234 9.95 -3.69 -16.54
N CYS A 235 9.80 -2.46 -17.06
CA CYS A 235 8.51 -1.90 -17.46
C CYS A 235 7.83 -2.78 -18.52
N LYS A 236 8.57 -3.23 -19.53
CA LYS A 236 8.05 -4.11 -20.57
C LYS A 236 7.54 -5.44 -20.01
N ARG A 237 8.34 -6.12 -19.19
CA ARG A 237 7.92 -7.36 -18.52
C ARG A 237 6.69 -7.17 -17.64
N ALA A 238 6.59 -6.03 -16.95
CA ALA A 238 5.44 -5.73 -16.10
C ALA A 238 4.16 -5.57 -16.92
N ILE A 239 4.23 -4.94 -18.10
CA ILE A 239 3.11 -4.84 -19.05
C ILE A 239 2.69 -6.24 -19.53
N GLU A 240 3.65 -7.05 -19.98
CA GLU A 240 3.39 -8.39 -20.52
C GLU A 240 2.76 -9.33 -19.50
N ARG A 241 3.12 -9.18 -18.20
CA ARG A 241 2.63 -10.05 -17.12
C ARG A 241 1.39 -9.52 -16.40
N ARG A 242 0.87 -8.34 -16.76
CA ARG A 242 -0.22 -7.67 -16.05
C ARG A 242 -1.43 -8.57 -15.83
N GLU A 243 -1.85 -9.30 -16.88
CA GLU A 243 -3.02 -10.17 -16.83
C GLU A 243 -2.81 -11.41 -15.95
N ASP A 244 -1.57 -11.93 -15.89
CA ASP A 244 -1.23 -13.16 -15.18
C ASP A 244 -1.10 -12.95 -13.66
N LEU A 245 -1.00 -11.69 -13.21
CA LEU A 245 -0.86 -11.39 -11.78
C LEU A 245 -2.18 -11.61 -11.04
N PRO A 246 -2.13 -12.15 -9.80
CA PRO A 246 -3.33 -12.39 -8.99
C PRO A 246 -3.91 -11.09 -8.38
N TYR A 247 -3.33 -9.94 -8.68
CA TYR A 247 -3.76 -8.59 -8.27
C TYR A 247 -3.64 -7.61 -9.43
N GLU A 248 -4.33 -6.48 -9.32
CA GLU A 248 -4.26 -5.43 -10.33
C GLU A 248 -3.06 -4.51 -10.12
N ILE A 249 -2.45 -4.12 -11.24
CA ILE A 249 -1.40 -3.12 -11.31
C ILE A 249 -1.74 -2.07 -12.38
N ASP A 250 -1.40 -0.82 -12.14
CA ASP A 250 -1.64 0.27 -13.08
C ASP A 250 -0.35 0.91 -13.62
N GLY A 251 0.81 0.30 -13.32
CA GLY A 251 2.10 0.79 -13.74
C GLY A 251 3.29 0.17 -13.01
N VAL A 252 4.41 0.87 -13.11
CA VAL A 252 5.66 0.61 -12.39
C VAL A 252 6.07 1.89 -11.66
N VAL A 253 6.50 1.77 -10.41
CA VAL A 253 7.13 2.87 -9.68
C VAL A 253 8.64 2.72 -9.79
N VAL A 254 9.32 3.77 -10.24
CA VAL A 254 10.78 3.85 -10.31
C VAL A 254 11.25 4.85 -9.27
N LYS A 255 12.14 4.42 -8.37
CA LYS A 255 12.64 5.23 -7.25
C LYS A 255 14.17 5.24 -7.26
N VAL A 256 14.79 6.40 -7.04
CA VAL A 256 16.24 6.46 -6.75
C VAL A 256 16.51 5.62 -5.51
N ASN A 257 17.54 4.76 -5.53
CA ASN A 257 17.75 3.79 -4.45
C ASN A 257 18.23 4.44 -3.15
N ALA A 258 19.32 5.21 -3.18
CA ALA A 258 19.95 5.74 -1.98
C ALA A 258 19.12 6.88 -1.35
N PHE A 259 18.82 6.78 -0.06
CA PHE A 259 18.03 7.78 0.66
C PHE A 259 18.70 9.16 0.71
N SER A 260 20.03 9.21 0.81
CA SER A 260 20.77 10.48 0.73
C SER A 260 20.59 11.19 -0.62
N GLN A 261 20.46 10.41 -1.70
CA GLN A 261 20.18 10.95 -3.04
C GLN A 261 18.70 11.37 -3.17
N GLN A 262 17.78 10.63 -2.59
CA GLN A 262 16.35 11.02 -2.53
C GLN A 262 16.19 12.35 -1.78
N GLU A 263 16.86 12.52 -0.63
CA GLU A 263 16.86 13.76 0.15
C GLU A 263 17.45 14.93 -0.67
N SER A 264 18.55 14.71 -1.38
CA SER A 264 19.18 15.70 -2.26
C SER A 264 18.26 16.17 -3.39
N MET A 265 17.50 15.27 -4.03
CA MET A 265 16.54 15.63 -5.08
C MET A 265 15.29 16.33 -4.51
N GLY A 266 14.90 15.99 -3.30
CA GLY A 266 13.79 16.60 -2.59
C GLY A 266 12.42 16.37 -3.23
N TYR A 267 11.51 17.33 -2.98
CA TYR A 267 10.11 17.24 -3.33
C TYR A 267 9.63 18.47 -4.10
N THR A 268 8.59 18.30 -4.89
CA THR A 268 7.73 19.38 -5.35
C THR A 268 6.58 19.59 -4.34
N ALA A 269 5.69 20.53 -4.59
CA ALA A 269 4.48 20.69 -3.78
C ALA A 269 3.55 19.45 -3.80
N ARG A 270 3.70 18.57 -4.80
CA ARG A 270 2.77 17.45 -5.05
C ARG A 270 3.43 16.07 -5.02
N ALA A 271 4.72 15.97 -5.37
CA ALA A 271 5.37 14.69 -5.57
C ALA A 271 6.87 14.73 -5.20
N PRO A 272 7.48 13.60 -4.84
CA PRO A 272 8.93 13.47 -4.76
C PRO A 272 9.56 13.58 -6.15
N ARG A 273 10.72 14.26 -6.25
CA ARG A 273 11.46 14.35 -7.52
C ARG A 273 12.22 13.06 -7.85
N TRP A 274 12.51 12.28 -6.81
CA TRP A 274 13.30 11.05 -6.87
C TRP A 274 12.49 9.79 -7.20
N ALA A 275 11.18 9.94 -7.43
CA ALA A 275 10.32 8.82 -7.82
C ALA A 275 9.35 9.24 -8.93
N ILE A 276 9.01 8.28 -9.80
CA ILE A 276 8.03 8.46 -10.87
C ILE A 276 7.19 7.19 -11.02
N ALA A 277 5.94 7.36 -11.41
CA ALA A 277 5.05 6.27 -11.79
C ALA A 277 4.96 6.18 -13.31
N PHE A 278 5.56 5.15 -13.90
CA PHE A 278 5.33 4.80 -15.30
C PHE A 278 3.97 4.12 -15.39
N LYS A 279 3.03 4.76 -16.05
CA LYS A 279 1.65 4.29 -16.19
C LYS A 279 1.50 3.39 -17.41
N PHE A 280 0.75 2.29 -17.24
CA PHE A 280 0.40 1.45 -18.37
C PHE A 280 -0.66 2.12 -19.23
N PRO A 281 -0.68 1.81 -20.54
CA PRO A 281 -1.79 2.24 -21.40
C PRO A 281 -3.13 1.82 -20.78
N PRO A 282 -4.17 2.67 -20.87
CA PRO A 282 -5.49 2.31 -20.39
C PRO A 282 -6.02 1.08 -21.15
N GLU A 283 -6.77 0.23 -20.44
CA GLU A 283 -7.47 -0.86 -21.11
C GLU A 283 -8.62 -0.30 -21.95
N GLU A 284 -8.67 -0.71 -23.21
CA GLU A 284 -9.82 -0.45 -24.06
C GLU A 284 -10.79 -1.62 -23.97
N LYS A 285 -11.99 -1.35 -23.45
CA LYS A 285 -13.09 -2.35 -23.41
C LYS A 285 -14.24 -1.88 -24.25
N THR A 286 -14.68 -2.75 -25.17
CA THR A 286 -15.85 -2.49 -26.01
C THR A 286 -17.11 -2.90 -25.25
N THR A 287 -18.14 -2.04 -25.26
CA THR A 287 -19.45 -2.35 -24.69
C THR A 287 -20.56 -1.94 -25.68
N LEU A 288 -21.71 -2.57 -25.55
CA LEU A 288 -22.90 -2.18 -26.29
C LEU A 288 -23.67 -1.11 -25.49
N LEU A 289 -23.69 0.12 -25.99
CA LEU A 289 -24.53 1.15 -25.43
C LEU A 289 -26.00 0.80 -25.70
N ARG A 290 -26.77 0.52 -24.63
CA ARG A 290 -28.19 0.13 -24.74
C ARG A 290 -29.13 1.30 -24.57
N ASP A 291 -28.78 2.26 -23.72
CA ASP A 291 -29.63 3.42 -23.43
C ASP A 291 -28.79 4.56 -22.83
N ILE A 292 -29.25 5.77 -22.99
CA ILE A 292 -28.71 6.99 -22.33
C ILE A 292 -29.86 7.68 -21.61
N THR A 293 -29.84 7.62 -20.28
CA THR A 293 -30.81 8.34 -19.45
C THR A 293 -30.18 9.64 -18.96
N VAL A 294 -30.86 10.75 -19.16
CA VAL A 294 -30.46 12.07 -18.65
C VAL A 294 -31.22 12.35 -17.37
N GLN A 295 -30.48 12.62 -16.29
CA GLN A 295 -31.04 13.06 -15.01
C GLN A 295 -30.51 14.44 -14.69
N VAL A 296 -31.39 15.30 -14.19
CA VAL A 296 -31.01 16.65 -13.75
C VAL A 296 -30.44 16.54 -12.34
N GLY A 297 -29.20 16.98 -12.14
CA GLY A 297 -28.56 17.02 -10.83
C GLY A 297 -29.17 18.10 -9.93
N ARG A 298 -28.78 18.11 -8.64
CA ARG A 298 -29.29 19.10 -7.65
C ARG A 298 -28.96 20.56 -7.99
N THR A 299 -28.01 20.79 -8.86
CA THR A 299 -27.54 22.13 -9.26
C THR A 299 -27.80 22.47 -10.72
N GLY A 300 -28.59 21.68 -11.43
CA GLY A 300 -28.94 21.85 -12.85
C GLY A 300 -28.20 20.94 -13.79
#